data_aebf5bcd070a0d5711f6ab8b5d6db957
#
_entry.id   aebf5bcd070a0d5711f6ab8b5d6db957
#
_cell.length_a   1.000
_cell.length_b   1.000
_cell.length_c   1.000
_cell.angle_alpha   90.00
_cell.angle_beta   90.00
_cell.angle_gamma   90.00
#
_symmetry.space_group_name_H-M   'P 1'
#
loop_
_entity.id
_entity.type
_entity.pdbx_description
1 polymer ?
#
loop_
_entity_poly.entity_id
_entity_poly.type
_entity_poly.pdbx_seq_one_letter_code
_entity_poly.pdbx_strand_id
1 'polypeptide(L)'
;MPLADEVNIAPLFQTPGKTFYIPAFDEATGIYRMARLTAELKKGRFGIPEPAVPVFAAGDELDLIVVPGVAFDRAGRRIGRGGGFYDRLLPQYRAVRAGICFDLQCLKTIPAEEHDIQMNLVATETKILKFAMNS
;
A
#
# COMPACT_ATOMS: atom_id res chain seq x y z
N MET A 1 6.88 10.99 4.93
CA MET A 1 8.17 11.00 4.24
C MET A 1 8.66 9.57 4.04
N PRO A 2 9.00 9.17 2.82
CA PRO A 2 9.51 7.81 2.62
C PRO A 2 10.88 7.63 3.28
N LEU A 3 11.17 6.41 3.69
CA LEU A 3 12.49 6.03 4.16
C LEU A 3 13.46 5.96 2.99
N ALA A 4 14.77 5.96 3.26
CA ALA A 4 15.80 5.98 2.22
C ALA A 4 15.72 4.80 1.25
N ASP A 5 15.18 3.65 1.69
CA ASP A 5 15.02 2.43 0.91
C ASP A 5 13.62 2.29 0.29
N GLU A 6 12.80 3.33 0.34
CA GLU A 6 11.47 3.35 -0.24
C GLU A 6 11.38 4.33 -1.40
N VAL A 7 10.57 3.96 -2.40
CA VAL A 7 10.27 4.84 -3.53
C VAL A 7 9.41 6.00 -3.06
N ASN A 8 9.74 7.22 -3.48
CA ASN A 8 8.93 8.39 -3.18
C ASN A 8 7.73 8.45 -4.12
N ILE A 9 6.53 8.21 -3.59
CA ILE A 9 5.28 8.23 -4.36
C ILE A 9 4.55 9.57 -4.30
N ALA A 10 5.06 10.56 -3.58
CA ALA A 10 4.39 11.85 -3.41
C ALA A 10 3.99 12.52 -4.74
N PRO A 11 4.81 12.45 -5.82
CA PRO A 11 4.41 13.04 -7.10
C PRO A 11 3.13 12.45 -7.70
N LEU A 12 2.77 11.20 -7.33
CA LEU A 12 1.53 10.58 -7.84
C LEU A 12 0.29 11.33 -7.41
N PHE A 13 0.32 11.99 -6.24
CA PHE A 13 -0.83 12.73 -5.72
C PHE A 13 -1.18 13.97 -6.55
N GLN A 14 -0.34 14.35 -7.49
CA GLN A 14 -0.59 15.46 -8.40
C GLN A 14 -1.20 15.02 -9.74
N THR A 15 -1.43 13.73 -9.92
CA THR A 15 -2.03 13.20 -11.15
C THR A 15 -3.49 13.66 -11.24
N PRO A 16 -3.87 14.37 -12.33
CA PRO A 16 -5.23 14.87 -12.47
C PRO A 16 -6.24 13.75 -12.75
N GLY A 17 -7.49 13.96 -12.38
CA GLY A 17 -8.58 13.02 -12.66
C GLY A 17 -8.60 11.79 -11.77
N LYS A 18 -7.78 11.75 -10.73
CA LYS A 18 -7.71 10.64 -9.76
C LYS A 18 -8.17 11.09 -8.39
N THR A 19 -8.81 10.18 -7.67
CA THR A 19 -9.15 10.37 -6.27
C THR A 19 -8.17 9.57 -5.43
N PHE A 20 -7.53 10.22 -4.48
CA PHE A 20 -6.49 9.60 -3.66
C PHE A 20 -6.97 9.33 -2.26
N TYR A 21 -6.43 8.25 -1.68
CA TYR A 21 -6.72 7.81 -0.32
C TYR A 21 -5.40 7.54 0.39
N ILE A 22 -5.39 7.78 1.69
CA ILE A 22 -4.25 7.46 2.56
C ILE A 22 -4.76 6.68 3.77
N PRO A 23 -3.90 5.86 4.40
CA PRO A 23 -4.30 5.17 5.61
C PRO A 23 -4.63 6.14 6.73
N ALA A 24 -5.70 5.85 7.46
CA ALA A 24 -6.09 6.60 8.65
C ALA A 24 -6.68 5.65 9.68
N PHE A 25 -6.46 5.95 10.96
CA PHE A 25 -6.98 5.13 12.04
C PHE A 25 -8.48 5.41 12.23
N ASP A 26 -9.27 4.35 12.20
CA ASP A 26 -10.71 4.43 12.43
C ASP A 26 -11.01 4.14 13.89
N GLU A 27 -11.35 5.19 14.63
CA GLU A 27 -11.66 5.09 16.06
C GLU A 27 -12.84 4.17 16.33
N ALA A 28 -13.80 4.09 15.40
CA ALA A 28 -15.00 3.28 15.58
C ALA A 28 -14.72 1.79 15.51
N THR A 29 -13.77 1.37 14.67
CA THR A 29 -13.42 -0.05 14.49
C THR A 29 -12.12 -0.44 15.18
N GLY A 30 -11.28 0.52 15.54
CA GLY A 30 -9.97 0.27 16.15
C GLY A 30 -8.92 -0.25 15.17
N ILE A 31 -9.12 -0.09 13.88
CA ILE A 31 -8.17 -0.52 12.84
C ILE A 31 -7.89 0.60 11.84
N TYR A 32 -6.78 0.48 11.11
CA TYR A 32 -6.48 1.38 10.01
C TYR A 32 -7.31 1.02 8.79
N ARG A 33 -7.83 2.05 8.12
CA ARG A 33 -8.59 1.94 6.88
C ARG A 33 -8.11 3.01 5.91
N MET A 34 -8.50 2.92 4.64
CA MET A 34 -8.16 3.94 3.65
C MET A 34 -9.16 5.08 3.73
N ALA A 35 -8.66 6.30 3.90
CA ALA A 35 -9.48 7.51 3.98
C ALA A 35 -9.14 8.43 2.82
N ARG A 36 -10.16 9.14 2.30
CA ARG A 36 -9.99 10.08 1.21
C ARG A 36 -9.02 11.19 1.60
N LEU A 37 -8.04 11.45 0.74
CA LEU A 37 -7.06 12.51 0.96
C LEU A 37 -7.75 13.87 0.88
N THR A 38 -7.55 14.70 1.90
CA THR A 38 -8.12 16.04 2.01
C THR A 38 -7.02 17.07 2.18
N ALA A 39 -7.36 18.36 1.97
CA ALA A 39 -6.41 19.44 2.15
C ALA A 39 -5.98 19.61 3.61
N GLU A 40 -6.90 19.38 4.55
CA GLU A 40 -6.61 19.48 5.98
C GLU A 40 -6.17 18.13 6.52
N LEU A 41 -4.96 18.10 7.03
CA LEU A 41 -4.37 16.91 7.65
C LEU A 41 -4.09 17.19 9.12
N LYS A 42 -4.18 16.15 9.92
CA LYS A 42 -3.77 16.18 11.34
C LYS A 42 -2.64 15.18 11.55
N LYS A 43 -1.92 15.35 12.64
CA LYS A 43 -0.91 14.39 13.04
C LYS A 43 -1.60 13.15 13.62
N GLY A 44 -1.48 12.03 12.96
CA GLY A 44 -2.04 10.76 13.41
C GLY A 44 -1.11 10.03 14.37
N ARG A 45 -1.42 8.76 14.64
CA ARG A 45 -0.56 7.88 15.44
C ARG A 45 0.80 7.78 14.77
N PHE A 46 1.84 7.68 15.56
CA PHE A 46 3.23 7.59 15.09
C PHE A 46 3.68 8.80 14.26
N GLY A 47 2.96 9.92 14.36
CA GLY A 47 3.30 11.14 13.64
C GLY A 47 2.99 11.11 12.15
N ILE A 48 2.27 10.11 11.66
CA ILE A 48 1.91 9.99 10.24
C ILE A 48 0.71 10.90 9.95
N PRO A 49 0.78 11.76 8.91
CA PRO A 49 -0.36 12.62 8.58
C PRO A 49 -1.61 11.82 8.18
N GLU A 50 -2.76 12.25 8.65
CA GLU A 50 -4.07 11.69 8.34
C GLU A 50 -5.06 12.80 8.02
N PRO A 51 -6.13 12.55 7.25
CA PRO A 51 -7.18 13.55 7.08
C PRO A 51 -7.74 14.00 8.43
N ALA A 52 -7.95 15.30 8.58
CA ALA A 52 -8.44 15.85 9.84
C ALA A 52 -9.82 15.30 10.23
N VAL A 53 -10.69 15.11 9.21
CA VAL A 53 -11.98 14.47 9.37
C VAL A 53 -12.04 13.33 8.35
N PRO A 54 -11.68 12.10 8.73
CA PRO A 54 -11.55 11.01 7.77
C PRO A 54 -12.90 10.56 7.22
N VAL A 55 -12.95 10.36 5.89
CA VAL A 55 -14.05 9.70 5.19
C VAL A 55 -13.48 8.41 4.62
N PHE A 56 -13.89 7.29 5.19
CA PHE A 56 -13.31 6.00 4.85
C PHE A 56 -13.94 5.40 3.59
N ALA A 57 -13.09 4.74 2.79
CA ALA A 57 -13.52 4.05 1.58
C ALA A 57 -14.26 2.76 1.90
N ALA A 58 -15.28 2.46 1.10
CA ALA A 58 -15.93 1.14 1.10
C ALA A 58 -15.03 0.10 0.43
N GLY A 59 -15.30 -1.19 0.67
CA GLY A 59 -14.45 -2.27 0.21
C GLY A 59 -14.27 -2.38 -1.30
N ASP A 60 -15.21 -1.85 -2.09
CA ASP A 60 -15.19 -1.87 -3.55
C ASP A 60 -14.91 -0.50 -4.18
N GLU A 61 -14.55 0.49 -3.35
CA GLU A 61 -14.40 1.88 -3.80
C GLU A 61 -13.03 2.19 -4.39
N LEU A 62 -12.02 1.39 -4.07
CA LEU A 62 -10.65 1.59 -4.53
C LEU A 62 -10.36 0.74 -5.75
N ASP A 63 -9.69 1.34 -6.75
CA ASP A 63 -9.25 0.63 -7.94
C ASP A 63 -7.88 -0.01 -7.76
N LEU A 64 -6.99 0.69 -7.08
CA LEU A 64 -5.60 0.27 -6.93
C LEU A 64 -5.04 0.77 -5.60
N ILE A 65 -4.30 -0.11 -4.92
CA ILE A 65 -3.55 0.26 -3.71
C ILE A 65 -2.07 0.07 -3.99
N VAL A 66 -1.30 1.13 -3.79
CA VAL A 66 0.16 1.09 -3.87
C VAL A 66 0.69 0.61 -2.53
N VAL A 67 1.49 -0.46 -2.56
CA VAL A 67 1.97 -1.14 -1.36
C VAL A 67 3.49 -1.03 -1.30
N PRO A 68 4.05 -0.32 -0.32
CA PRO A 68 5.49 -0.31 -0.12
C PRO A 68 5.96 -1.62 0.50
N GLY A 69 7.23 -1.94 0.34
CA GLY A 69 7.83 -3.12 0.96
C GLY A 69 9.33 -3.02 0.97
N VAL A 70 9.95 -3.81 1.84
CA VAL A 70 11.40 -3.92 1.93
C VAL A 70 11.94 -4.71 0.74
N ALA A 71 11.21 -5.76 0.34
CA ALA A 71 11.58 -6.59 -0.80
C ALA A 71 10.34 -7.27 -1.38
N PHE A 72 10.43 -7.61 -2.65
CA PHE A 72 9.40 -8.37 -3.38
C PHE A 72 10.09 -9.50 -4.15
N ASP A 73 9.39 -10.59 -4.39
CA ASP A 73 9.91 -11.67 -5.20
C ASP A 73 9.11 -11.87 -6.50
N ARG A 74 9.53 -12.83 -7.31
CA ARG A 74 8.93 -13.09 -8.62
C ARG A 74 7.56 -13.77 -8.56
N ALA A 75 7.13 -14.18 -7.37
CA ALA A 75 5.79 -14.71 -7.14
C ALA A 75 4.83 -13.65 -6.62
N GLY A 76 5.27 -12.40 -6.49
CA GLY A 76 4.45 -11.31 -5.95
C GLY A 76 4.39 -11.28 -4.44
N ARG A 77 5.26 -12.01 -3.76
CA ARG A 77 5.33 -11.99 -2.29
C ARG A 77 6.10 -10.78 -1.81
N ARG A 78 5.81 -10.35 -0.60
CA ARG A 78 6.30 -9.09 -0.05
C ARG A 78 6.85 -9.29 1.35
N ILE A 79 8.00 -8.66 1.63
CA ILE A 79 8.48 -8.46 3.00
C ILE A 79 8.19 -7.01 3.39
N GLY A 80 7.44 -6.82 4.47
CA GLY A 80 7.20 -5.52 5.06
C GLY A 80 8.16 -5.25 6.21
N ARG A 81 7.91 -4.15 6.93
CA ARG A 81 8.74 -3.73 8.06
C ARG A 81 8.33 -4.36 9.39
N GLY A 82 7.43 -5.34 9.35
CA GLY A 82 6.88 -5.97 10.54
C GLY A 82 5.56 -5.31 10.96
N GLY A 83 4.92 -5.89 11.99
CA GLY A 83 3.67 -5.37 12.52
C GLY A 83 2.42 -5.74 11.74
N GLY A 84 2.53 -6.27 10.53
CA GLY A 84 1.40 -6.75 9.74
C GLY A 84 0.41 -5.67 9.30
N PHE A 85 0.86 -4.43 9.14
CA PHE A 85 -0.01 -3.30 8.79
C PHE A 85 -0.79 -3.55 7.51
N TYR A 86 -0.09 -3.88 6.41
CA TYR A 86 -0.74 -4.13 5.11
C TYR A 86 -1.47 -5.45 5.07
N ASP A 87 -1.03 -6.45 5.84
CA ASP A 87 -1.74 -7.73 5.96
C ASP A 87 -3.13 -7.56 6.57
N ARG A 88 -3.33 -6.52 7.39
CA ARG A 88 -4.63 -6.18 7.97
C ARG A 88 -5.42 -5.20 7.10
N LEU A 89 -4.73 -4.31 6.39
CA LEU A 89 -5.35 -3.28 5.58
C LEU A 89 -5.91 -3.83 4.26
N LEU A 90 -5.09 -4.59 3.53
CA LEU A 90 -5.41 -5.04 2.17
C LEU A 90 -6.66 -5.92 2.06
N PRO A 91 -6.92 -6.86 2.99
CA PRO A 91 -8.12 -7.70 2.88
C PRO A 91 -9.44 -6.94 2.94
N GLN A 92 -9.43 -5.70 3.41
CA GLN A 92 -10.64 -4.87 3.49
C GLN A 92 -11.13 -4.41 2.12
N TYR A 93 -10.27 -4.48 1.09
CA TYR A 93 -10.54 -3.84 -0.19
C TYR A 93 -10.38 -4.80 -1.36
N ARG A 94 -11.28 -4.65 -2.35
CA ARG A 94 -11.16 -5.29 -3.67
C ARG A 94 -10.44 -4.32 -4.59
N ALA A 95 -9.14 -4.37 -4.59
CA ALA A 95 -8.32 -3.46 -5.37
C ALA A 95 -7.13 -4.22 -5.95
N VAL A 96 -6.61 -3.72 -7.07
CA VAL A 96 -5.33 -4.20 -7.57
C VAL A 96 -4.25 -3.81 -6.57
N ARG A 97 -3.45 -4.77 -6.13
CA ARG A 97 -2.34 -4.53 -5.22
C ARG A 97 -1.07 -4.38 -6.03
N ALA A 98 -0.54 -3.17 -6.02
CA ALA A 98 0.66 -2.81 -6.77
C ALA A 98 1.81 -2.57 -5.80
N GLY A 99 2.73 -3.50 -5.71
CA GLY A 99 3.98 -3.30 -4.98
C GLY A 99 4.85 -2.31 -5.73
N ILE A 100 5.58 -1.47 -5.02
CA ILE A 100 6.50 -0.51 -5.61
C ILE A 100 7.85 -0.59 -4.90
N CYS A 101 8.92 -0.68 -5.68
CA CYS A 101 10.27 -0.82 -5.14
C CYS A 101 11.32 -0.48 -6.20
N PHE A 102 12.58 -0.44 -5.77
CA PHE A 102 13.71 -0.39 -6.70
C PHE A 102 14.07 -1.80 -7.19
N ASP A 103 14.73 -1.90 -8.35
CA ASP A 103 15.14 -3.19 -8.92
C ASP A 103 15.94 -4.04 -7.92
N LEU A 104 16.78 -3.41 -7.11
CA LEU A 104 17.58 -4.09 -6.09
C LEU A 104 16.74 -4.79 -5.02
N GLN A 105 15.49 -4.39 -4.87
CA GLN A 105 14.56 -4.98 -3.90
C GLN A 105 13.73 -6.11 -4.51
N CYS A 106 13.87 -6.37 -5.81
CA CYS A 106 13.24 -7.49 -6.50
C CYS A 106 14.14 -8.71 -6.42
N LEU A 107 13.76 -9.70 -5.64
CA LEU A 107 14.53 -10.92 -5.39
C LEU A 107 13.92 -12.11 -6.12
N LYS A 108 14.66 -13.19 -6.28
CA LYS A 108 14.12 -14.42 -6.91
C LYS A 108 13.05 -15.03 -6.03
N THR A 109 13.31 -15.11 -4.73
CA THR A 109 12.39 -15.65 -3.75
C THR A 109 12.70 -15.01 -2.40
N ILE A 110 11.67 -14.89 -1.60
CA ILE A 110 11.77 -14.40 -0.22
C ILE A 110 11.08 -15.39 0.72
N PRO A 111 11.47 -15.42 1.99
CA PRO A 111 10.70 -16.15 2.99
C PRO A 111 9.30 -15.57 3.08
N ALA A 112 8.29 -16.40 2.92
CA ALA A 112 6.90 -15.97 3.01
C ALA A 112 6.09 -17.04 3.73
N GLU A 113 5.03 -16.60 4.41
CA GLU A 113 4.09 -17.47 5.07
C GLU A 113 2.85 -17.60 4.21
N GLU A 114 2.09 -18.69 4.39
CA GLU A 114 0.90 -18.96 3.58
C GLU A 114 -0.16 -17.86 3.64
N HIS A 115 -0.22 -17.13 4.77
CA HIS A 115 -1.19 -16.06 4.95
C HIS A 115 -0.72 -14.72 4.41
N ASP A 116 0.50 -14.62 3.89
CA ASP A 116 1.01 -13.37 3.30
C ASP A 116 0.21 -13.03 2.04
N ILE A 117 -0.14 -11.75 1.92
CA ILE A 117 -0.94 -11.29 0.80
C ILE A 117 -0.05 -11.07 -0.41
N GLN A 118 -0.42 -11.71 -1.52
CA GLN A 118 0.31 -11.62 -2.77
C GLN A 118 -0.07 -10.34 -3.53
N MET A 119 0.94 -9.69 -4.14
CA MET A 119 0.70 -8.55 -5.01
C MET A 119 0.20 -9.01 -6.38
N ASN A 120 -0.61 -8.18 -7.03
CA ASN A 120 -1.02 -8.39 -8.42
C ASN A 120 0.07 -8.00 -9.40
N LEU A 121 0.82 -6.96 -9.05
CA LEU A 121 1.96 -6.50 -9.84
C LEU A 121 2.99 -5.84 -8.93
N VAL A 122 4.21 -5.72 -9.45
CA VAL A 122 5.29 -4.96 -8.80
C VAL A 122 5.88 -4.04 -9.87
N ALA A 123 5.95 -2.76 -9.57
CA ALA A 123 6.57 -1.76 -10.44
C ALA A 123 7.92 -1.34 -9.86
N THR A 124 8.93 -1.28 -10.74
CA THR A 124 10.25 -0.78 -10.40
C THR A 124 10.63 0.38 -11.31
N GLU A 125 11.83 0.95 -11.15
CA GLU A 125 12.30 2.01 -12.05
C GLU A 125 12.51 1.56 -13.49
N THR A 126 12.59 0.25 -13.76
CA THR A 126 12.87 -0.25 -15.11
C THR A 126 11.77 -1.16 -15.68
N LYS A 127 10.86 -1.70 -14.86
CA LYS A 127 9.90 -2.71 -15.35
C LYS A 127 8.64 -2.80 -14.49
N ILE A 128 7.63 -3.46 -15.06
CA ILE A 128 6.42 -3.85 -14.34
C ILE A 128 6.28 -5.36 -14.48
N LEU A 129 6.24 -6.05 -13.34
CA LEU A 129 6.02 -7.49 -13.26
C LEU A 129 4.57 -7.74 -12.87
N LYS A 130 3.86 -8.50 -13.69
CA LYS A 130 2.46 -8.89 -13.41
C LYS A 130 2.44 -10.36 -13.02
N PHE A 131 1.61 -10.69 -12.05
CA PHE A 131 1.54 -12.03 -11.50
C PHE A 131 0.15 -12.63 -11.73
N ALA A 132 0.11 -13.93 -12.05
CA ALA A 132 -1.14 -14.68 -12.08
C ALA A 132 -1.61 -14.87 -10.63
N MET A 133 -2.87 -14.50 -10.38
CA MET A 133 -3.44 -14.63 -9.04
C MET A 133 -4.24 -15.93 -8.95
N ASN A 134 -3.97 -16.69 -7.90
CA ASN A 134 -4.80 -17.82 -7.53
C ASN A 134 -6.07 -17.29 -6.87
N SER A 135 -7.19 -17.51 -7.51
CA SER A 135 -8.49 -17.11 -7.00
C SER A 135 -9.01 -18.10 -5.94
#